data_3c80e599692e8877f546e5f4052e5899
#
_entry.id   3c80e599692e8877f546e5f4052e5899
#
_cell.length_a   1.000
_cell.length_b   1.000
_cell.length_c   1.000
_cell.angle_alpha   90.00
_cell.angle_beta   90.00
_cell.angle_gamma   90.00
#
_symmetry.space_group_name_H-M   'P 1'
#
loop_
_entity.id
_entity.type
_entity.pdbx_description
1 polymer ?
#
loop_
_entity_poly.entity_id
_entity_poly.type
_entity_poly.pdbx_seq_one_letter_code
_entity_poly.pdbx_strand_id
1 'polypeptide(L)'
;MTGEQQIRDLIERWATAVHGGDMPTVLADHAPDIVMFDVPPPEQGVRGIDAYRETWPPFFQWQASGAVFEIESLDVTVGADVAFAFALLRCGTPEQLERKPDQRLRLTIGLRKADGRWAVTHEHHSFADATGSPEVSAAEVRAVHEQWSDRTAAKDLDGLMEHIAPDIVSYEEAGELQYIGIEDVREVCRRGLESTPGRIDFDIPDLTVHVSGDLAVAWGLDRIVADGAQSRSRATRVFERRDGQWQMVHQHRSIPVTGD
;
A
#
# COMPACT_ATOMS: atom_id res chain seq x y z
N MET A 1 6.34 -43.46 4.06
CA MET A 1 6.27 -41.98 4.01
C MET A 1 4.84 -41.64 3.61
N THR A 2 4.15 -40.80 4.37
CA THR A 2 2.80 -40.33 4.03
C THR A 2 2.84 -39.39 2.84
N GLY A 3 1.71 -39.17 2.15
CA GLY A 3 1.62 -38.17 1.06
C GLY A 3 1.96 -36.77 1.54
N GLU A 4 1.54 -36.41 2.76
CA GLU A 4 1.88 -35.11 3.37
C GLU A 4 3.39 -34.94 3.55
N GLN A 5 4.07 -35.96 4.09
CA GLN A 5 5.52 -35.89 4.28
C GLN A 5 6.26 -35.76 2.94
N GLN A 6 5.80 -36.47 1.90
CA GLN A 6 6.39 -36.36 0.56
C GLN A 6 6.31 -34.94 0.01
N ILE A 7 5.16 -34.26 0.23
CA ILE A 7 4.95 -32.88 -0.23
C ILE A 7 5.76 -31.88 0.61
N ARG A 8 5.82 -32.06 1.93
CA ARG A 8 6.70 -31.22 2.79
C ARG A 8 8.15 -31.31 2.35
N ASP A 9 8.66 -32.52 2.18
CA ASP A 9 10.05 -32.73 1.74
C ASP A 9 10.30 -32.15 0.34
N LEU A 10 9.32 -32.18 -0.56
CA LEU A 10 9.41 -31.57 -1.88
C LEU A 10 9.52 -30.04 -1.77
N ILE A 11 8.64 -29.40 -1.00
CA ILE A 11 8.60 -27.95 -0.84
C ILE A 11 9.84 -27.43 -0.10
N GLU A 12 10.29 -28.10 0.94
CA GLU A 12 11.49 -27.74 1.68
C GLU A 12 12.76 -27.86 0.82
N ARG A 13 12.85 -28.91 0.01
CA ARG A 13 13.93 -29.10 -0.96
C ARG A 13 13.94 -28.00 -2.02
N TRP A 14 12.76 -27.66 -2.57
CA TRP A 14 12.59 -26.57 -3.50
C TRP A 14 13.01 -25.22 -2.88
N ALA A 15 12.56 -24.89 -1.69
CA ALA A 15 12.92 -23.65 -1.00
C ALA A 15 14.45 -23.57 -0.74
N THR A 16 15.07 -24.69 -0.36
CA THR A 16 16.52 -24.78 -0.21
C THR A 16 17.25 -24.54 -1.53
N ALA A 17 16.74 -25.10 -2.63
CA ALA A 17 17.29 -24.93 -3.96
C ALA A 17 17.14 -23.48 -4.46
N VAL A 18 15.98 -22.84 -4.17
CA VAL A 18 15.77 -21.42 -4.44
C VAL A 18 16.80 -20.58 -3.68
N HIS A 19 16.98 -20.84 -2.39
CA HIS A 19 17.97 -20.12 -1.58
C HIS A 19 19.41 -20.32 -2.10
N GLY A 20 19.73 -21.50 -2.63
CA GLY A 20 21.05 -21.81 -3.18
C GLY A 20 21.26 -21.42 -4.65
N GLY A 21 20.23 -20.94 -5.34
CA GLY A 21 20.29 -20.64 -6.78
C GLY A 21 20.43 -21.90 -7.67
N ASP A 22 20.00 -23.09 -7.16
CA ASP A 22 20.08 -24.37 -7.86
C ASP A 22 18.89 -24.56 -8.81
N MET A 23 18.99 -23.96 -10.00
CA MET A 23 17.95 -24.03 -11.03
C MET A 23 17.49 -25.45 -11.37
N PRO A 24 18.37 -26.45 -11.59
CA PRO A 24 17.94 -27.82 -11.86
C PRO A 24 16.99 -28.36 -10.78
N THR A 25 17.30 -28.16 -9.52
CA THR A 25 16.49 -28.64 -8.40
C THR A 25 15.20 -27.83 -8.25
N VAL A 26 15.25 -26.50 -8.50
CA VAL A 26 14.05 -25.63 -8.52
C VAL A 26 13.01 -26.14 -9.54
N LEU A 27 13.44 -26.65 -10.69
CA LEU A 27 12.54 -27.13 -11.74
C LEU A 27 12.12 -28.59 -11.61
N ALA A 28 12.83 -29.41 -10.81
CA ALA A 28 12.77 -30.87 -10.87
C ALA A 28 11.39 -31.47 -10.61
N ASP A 29 10.63 -30.89 -9.69
CA ASP A 29 9.33 -31.40 -9.27
C ASP A 29 8.15 -30.51 -9.76
N HIS A 30 8.36 -29.75 -10.85
CA HIS A 30 7.35 -28.91 -11.46
C HIS A 30 6.78 -29.56 -12.73
N ALA A 31 5.46 -29.40 -12.91
CA ALA A 31 4.79 -29.91 -14.08
C ALA A 31 5.14 -29.06 -15.31
N PRO A 32 5.21 -29.66 -16.53
CA PRO A 32 5.48 -28.91 -17.76
C PRO A 32 4.47 -27.78 -18.03
N ASP A 33 3.24 -27.92 -17.54
CA ASP A 33 2.11 -27.01 -17.70
C ASP A 33 1.88 -26.10 -16.47
N ILE A 34 2.87 -25.91 -15.62
CA ILE A 34 2.77 -25.06 -14.41
C ILE A 34 2.23 -23.67 -14.74
N VAL A 35 1.43 -23.15 -13.83
CA VAL A 35 0.95 -21.75 -13.84
C VAL A 35 1.44 -21.08 -12.56
N MET A 36 2.15 -19.96 -12.68
CA MET A 36 2.58 -19.17 -11.54
C MET A 36 2.05 -17.74 -11.63
N PHE A 37 1.46 -17.26 -10.54
CA PHE A 37 1.22 -15.84 -10.28
C PHE A 37 2.28 -15.36 -9.30
N ASP A 38 3.04 -14.35 -9.69
CA ASP A 38 4.16 -13.86 -8.92
C ASP A 38 3.98 -12.37 -8.55
N VAL A 39 4.77 -11.90 -7.60
CA VAL A 39 4.81 -10.50 -7.19
C VAL A 39 5.27 -9.58 -8.33
N PRO A 40 6.36 -9.88 -9.06
CA PRO A 40 6.72 -9.11 -10.24
C PRO A 40 5.79 -9.38 -11.43
N PRO A 41 5.66 -8.43 -12.36
CA PRO A 41 4.96 -8.64 -13.62
C PRO A 41 5.51 -9.85 -14.42
N PRO A 42 4.70 -10.44 -15.30
CA PRO A 42 3.40 -9.96 -15.80
C PRO A 42 2.23 -10.33 -14.88
N GLU A 43 1.25 -9.43 -14.75
CA GLU A 43 0.08 -9.59 -13.86
C GLU A 43 -0.77 -10.83 -14.18
N GLN A 44 -0.81 -11.26 -15.44
CA GLN A 44 -1.48 -12.50 -15.86
C GLN A 44 -0.70 -13.76 -15.46
N GLY A 45 0.46 -13.61 -14.82
CA GLY A 45 1.34 -14.70 -14.45
C GLY A 45 2.05 -15.35 -15.65
N VAL A 46 2.79 -16.41 -15.38
CA VAL A 46 3.51 -17.20 -16.38
C VAL A 46 2.91 -18.58 -16.51
N ARG A 47 3.02 -19.18 -17.70
CA ARG A 47 2.49 -20.51 -18.01
C ARG A 47 3.55 -21.36 -18.69
N GLY A 48 3.70 -22.57 -18.18
CA GLY A 48 4.65 -23.56 -18.68
C GLY A 48 6.03 -23.42 -18.04
N ILE A 49 6.75 -24.56 -18.01
CA ILE A 49 8.03 -24.70 -17.29
C ILE A 49 9.13 -23.80 -17.87
N ASP A 50 9.11 -23.50 -19.16
CA ASP A 50 10.12 -22.62 -19.76
C ASP A 50 9.92 -21.17 -19.33
N ALA A 51 8.67 -20.65 -19.32
CA ALA A 51 8.36 -19.32 -18.81
C ALA A 51 8.63 -19.21 -17.30
N TYR A 52 8.33 -20.26 -16.54
CA TYR A 52 8.65 -20.36 -15.12
C TYR A 52 10.16 -20.29 -14.87
N ARG A 53 10.97 -21.00 -15.67
CA ARG A 53 12.44 -20.96 -15.58
C ARG A 53 12.99 -19.53 -15.73
N GLU A 54 12.44 -18.74 -16.66
CA GLU A 54 12.93 -17.40 -16.95
C GLU A 54 12.65 -16.38 -15.83
N THR A 55 11.78 -16.69 -14.85
CA THR A 55 11.52 -15.80 -13.71
C THR A 55 12.64 -15.87 -12.66
N TRP A 56 13.40 -16.96 -12.58
CA TRP A 56 14.36 -17.19 -11.51
C TRP A 56 15.70 -16.44 -11.61
N PRO A 57 16.31 -16.23 -12.80
CA PRO A 57 17.61 -15.56 -12.88
C PRO A 57 17.62 -14.15 -12.26
N PRO A 58 16.62 -13.28 -12.47
CA PRO A 58 16.54 -11.99 -11.78
C PRO A 58 16.38 -12.14 -10.26
N PHE A 59 15.60 -13.13 -9.81
CA PHE A 59 15.43 -13.44 -8.39
C PHE A 59 16.75 -13.88 -7.74
N PHE A 60 17.49 -14.78 -8.36
CA PHE A 60 18.79 -15.23 -7.85
C PHE A 60 19.81 -14.08 -7.80
N GLN A 61 19.80 -13.19 -8.77
CA GLN A 61 20.63 -11.99 -8.74
C GLN A 61 20.28 -11.07 -7.56
N TRP A 62 18.98 -10.86 -7.32
CA TRP A 62 18.51 -10.09 -6.17
C TRP A 62 18.91 -10.79 -4.85
N GLN A 63 18.75 -12.10 -4.75
CA GLN A 63 19.10 -12.86 -3.56
C GLN A 63 20.61 -12.83 -3.27
N ALA A 64 21.46 -12.80 -4.30
CA ALA A 64 22.93 -12.66 -4.15
C ALA A 64 23.35 -11.35 -3.46
N SER A 65 22.44 -10.36 -3.35
CA SER A 65 22.65 -9.13 -2.58
C SER A 65 22.38 -9.28 -1.06
N GLY A 66 22.11 -10.52 -0.60
CA GLY A 66 21.87 -10.83 0.81
C GLY A 66 20.39 -10.91 1.20
N ALA A 67 19.49 -11.00 0.22
CA ALA A 67 18.08 -11.17 0.50
C ALA A 67 17.77 -12.58 1.04
N VAL A 68 16.79 -12.65 1.92
CA VAL A 68 16.32 -13.87 2.58
C VAL A 68 15.11 -14.44 1.85
N PHE A 69 15.03 -15.76 1.77
CA PHE A 69 13.85 -16.52 1.32
C PHE A 69 13.73 -17.77 2.19
N GLU A 70 12.97 -17.68 3.30
CA GLU A 70 12.87 -18.72 4.32
C GLU A 70 11.41 -19.01 4.66
N ILE A 71 11.03 -20.30 4.67
CA ILE A 71 9.70 -20.75 5.09
C ILE A 71 9.62 -20.65 6.63
N GLU A 72 8.68 -19.89 7.15
CA GLU A 72 8.39 -19.81 8.59
C GLU A 72 7.25 -20.75 8.99
N SER A 73 6.25 -20.91 8.13
CA SER A 73 5.15 -21.86 8.35
C SER A 73 4.76 -22.54 7.06
N LEU A 74 4.36 -23.82 7.15
CA LEU A 74 3.93 -24.62 6.02
C LEU A 74 2.78 -25.54 6.46
N ASP A 75 1.63 -25.40 5.84
CA ASP A 75 0.47 -26.26 6.00
C ASP A 75 0.19 -27.01 4.71
N VAL A 76 -0.09 -28.32 4.82
CA VAL A 76 -0.29 -29.21 3.67
C VAL A 76 -1.59 -29.97 3.83
N THR A 77 -2.42 -29.96 2.80
CA THR A 77 -3.64 -30.78 2.70
C THR A 77 -3.52 -31.70 1.50
N VAL A 78 -3.71 -33.01 1.73
CA VAL A 78 -3.44 -34.04 0.73
C VAL A 78 -4.70 -34.86 0.46
N GLY A 79 -5.10 -34.94 -0.81
CA GLY A 79 -6.05 -35.89 -1.36
C GLY A 79 -5.37 -37.13 -1.97
N ALA A 80 -6.10 -37.89 -2.77
CA ALA A 80 -5.56 -39.10 -3.42
C ALA A 80 -4.50 -38.76 -4.49
N ASP A 81 -4.81 -37.78 -5.32
CA ASP A 81 -4.03 -37.39 -6.50
C ASP A 81 -3.91 -35.85 -6.68
N VAL A 82 -4.52 -35.06 -5.80
CA VAL A 82 -4.43 -33.61 -5.74
C VAL A 82 -4.11 -33.19 -4.31
N ALA A 83 -3.27 -32.17 -4.17
CA ALA A 83 -2.93 -31.57 -2.91
C ALA A 83 -2.73 -30.05 -3.06
N PHE A 84 -2.84 -29.35 -1.95
CA PHE A 84 -2.39 -27.97 -1.88
C PHE A 84 -1.61 -27.72 -0.59
N ALA A 85 -0.73 -26.74 -0.65
CA ALA A 85 -0.02 -26.23 0.50
C ALA A 85 -0.09 -24.70 0.51
N PHE A 86 -0.02 -24.12 1.70
CA PHE A 86 0.19 -22.69 1.87
C PHE A 86 1.26 -22.45 2.92
N ALA A 87 2.04 -21.42 2.70
CA ALA A 87 3.17 -21.07 3.51
C ALA A 87 3.26 -19.56 3.72
N LEU A 88 3.86 -19.17 4.85
CA LEU A 88 4.36 -17.84 5.09
C LEU A 88 5.88 -17.89 5.05
N LEU A 89 6.46 -16.97 4.28
CA LEU A 89 7.91 -16.87 4.12
C LEU A 89 8.41 -15.50 4.57
N ARG A 90 9.55 -15.52 5.22
CA ARG A 90 10.37 -14.34 5.39
C ARG A 90 11.12 -14.10 4.09
N CYS A 91 10.78 -13.02 3.38
CA CYS A 91 11.32 -12.72 2.05
C CYS A 91 11.59 -11.23 1.93
N GLY A 92 12.86 -10.85 1.70
CA GLY A 92 13.27 -9.46 1.60
C GLY A 92 14.76 -9.24 1.82
N THR A 93 15.26 -8.06 1.45
CA THR A 93 16.60 -7.63 1.86
C THR A 93 16.61 -7.27 3.36
N PRO A 94 17.79 -7.23 4.00
CA PRO A 94 17.89 -6.80 5.41
C PRO A 94 17.16 -5.48 5.68
N GLU A 95 17.34 -4.48 4.81
CA GLU A 95 16.70 -3.17 4.97
C GLU A 95 15.17 -3.22 4.79
N GLN A 96 14.67 -4.08 3.91
CA GLN A 96 13.23 -4.28 3.74
C GLN A 96 12.62 -4.95 4.98
N LEU A 97 13.31 -5.96 5.52
CA LEU A 97 12.87 -6.69 6.71
C LEU A 97 12.94 -5.83 7.98
N GLU A 98 13.90 -4.91 8.08
CA GLU A 98 13.95 -3.92 9.18
C GLU A 98 12.79 -2.93 9.10
N ARG A 99 12.48 -2.42 7.90
CA ARG A 99 11.38 -1.47 7.69
C ARG A 99 9.99 -2.08 7.88
N LYS A 100 9.85 -3.37 7.56
CA LYS A 100 8.57 -4.09 7.62
C LYS A 100 8.76 -5.47 8.29
N PRO A 101 9.03 -5.53 9.60
CA PRO A 101 9.41 -6.76 10.30
C PRO A 101 8.32 -7.83 10.28
N ASP A 102 7.05 -7.44 10.18
CA ASP A 102 5.89 -8.34 10.18
C ASP A 102 5.42 -8.72 8.77
N GLN A 103 6.04 -8.17 7.70
CA GLN A 103 5.66 -8.51 6.34
C GLN A 103 6.11 -9.93 5.99
N ARG A 104 5.19 -10.72 5.45
CA ARG A 104 5.44 -12.08 4.98
C ARG A 104 5.00 -12.23 3.53
N LEU A 105 5.82 -12.94 2.76
CA LEU A 105 5.39 -13.47 1.48
C LEU A 105 4.42 -14.61 1.74
N ARG A 106 3.24 -14.53 1.15
CA ARG A 106 2.24 -15.61 1.16
C ARG A 106 2.45 -16.45 -0.08
N LEU A 107 2.54 -17.76 0.11
CA LEU A 107 2.73 -18.73 -0.95
C LEU A 107 1.62 -19.78 -0.90
N THR A 108 0.97 -20.01 -2.03
CA THR A 108 0.07 -21.15 -2.22
C THR A 108 0.63 -22.02 -3.32
N ILE A 109 0.67 -23.34 -3.08
CA ILE A 109 1.17 -24.34 -4.03
C ILE A 109 0.07 -25.36 -4.29
N GLY A 110 -0.28 -25.53 -5.56
CA GLY A 110 -1.13 -26.62 -6.03
C GLY A 110 -0.31 -27.77 -6.60
N LEU A 111 -0.62 -29.01 -6.20
CA LEU A 111 0.11 -30.18 -6.64
C LEU A 111 -0.84 -31.22 -7.23
N ARG A 112 -0.33 -31.97 -8.20
CA ARG A 112 -1.00 -33.13 -8.80
C ARG A 112 -0.08 -34.34 -8.74
N LYS A 113 -0.65 -35.50 -8.45
CA LYS A 113 0.07 -36.76 -8.47
C LYS A 113 -0.14 -37.45 -9.82
N ALA A 114 0.94 -37.73 -10.53
CA ALA A 114 0.95 -38.46 -11.77
C ALA A 114 2.03 -39.54 -11.72
N ASP A 115 1.74 -40.74 -12.15
CA ASP A 115 2.64 -41.90 -12.14
C ASP A 115 3.31 -42.15 -10.76
N GLY A 116 2.53 -41.94 -9.69
CA GLY A 116 3.02 -42.12 -8.32
C GLY A 116 3.89 -40.98 -7.76
N ARG A 117 4.15 -39.92 -8.51
CA ARG A 117 4.98 -38.79 -8.13
C ARG A 117 4.15 -37.50 -8.03
N TRP A 118 4.43 -36.69 -7.01
CA TRP A 118 3.85 -35.36 -6.87
C TRP A 118 4.62 -34.35 -7.74
N ALA A 119 3.88 -33.49 -8.42
CA ALA A 119 4.43 -32.38 -9.18
C ALA A 119 3.65 -31.09 -8.87
N VAL A 120 4.36 -29.98 -8.73
CA VAL A 120 3.79 -28.65 -8.59
C VAL A 120 3.18 -28.21 -9.92
N THR A 121 1.90 -27.86 -9.90
CA THR A 121 1.15 -27.39 -11.09
C THR A 121 0.74 -25.94 -11.00
N HIS A 122 0.79 -25.38 -9.78
CA HIS A 122 0.46 -23.99 -9.54
C HIS A 122 1.24 -23.42 -8.39
N GLU A 123 1.70 -22.18 -8.54
CA GLU A 123 2.22 -21.33 -7.47
C GLU A 123 1.55 -19.98 -7.50
N HIS A 124 1.31 -19.40 -6.31
CA HIS A 124 0.85 -18.02 -6.18
C HIS A 124 1.61 -17.35 -5.03
N HIS A 125 2.39 -16.35 -5.38
CA HIS A 125 3.16 -15.53 -4.47
C HIS A 125 2.51 -14.15 -4.31
N SER A 126 2.37 -13.67 -3.09
CA SER A 126 1.86 -12.31 -2.84
C SER A 126 2.34 -11.77 -1.50
N PHE A 127 2.54 -10.46 -1.40
CA PHE A 127 2.60 -9.79 -0.11
C PHE A 127 1.21 -9.32 0.30
N ALA A 128 0.99 -9.20 1.62
CA ALA A 128 -0.13 -8.39 2.08
C ALA A 128 0.20 -6.94 1.74
N ASP A 129 -0.61 -6.32 0.92
CA ASP A 129 -0.47 -4.89 0.69
C ASP A 129 -1.01 -4.15 1.91
N ALA A 130 -0.08 -3.76 2.80
CA ALA A 130 -0.43 -2.98 3.98
C ALA A 130 -0.76 -1.52 3.62
N THR A 131 -0.29 -1.05 2.45
CA THR A 131 -0.57 0.31 1.99
C THR A 131 -1.98 0.46 1.43
N GLY A 132 -2.64 -0.65 1.10
CA GLY A 132 -4.01 -0.67 0.58
C GLY A 132 -5.09 -0.97 1.62
N SER A 133 -4.76 -1.22 2.91
CA SER A 133 -5.82 -1.40 3.90
C SER A 133 -6.52 -0.07 4.18
N PRO A 134 -7.87 -0.06 4.30
CA PRO A 134 -8.61 1.17 4.60
C PRO A 134 -8.10 1.89 5.85
N GLU A 135 -7.67 1.16 6.88
CA GLU A 135 -7.15 1.70 8.14
C GLU A 135 -5.80 2.41 7.95
N VAL A 136 -4.86 1.80 7.21
CA VAL A 136 -3.55 2.40 6.90
C VAL A 136 -3.74 3.64 6.03
N SER A 137 -4.56 3.54 4.99
CA SER A 137 -4.88 4.66 4.10
C SER A 137 -5.59 5.80 4.82
N ALA A 138 -6.49 5.50 5.77
CA ALA A 138 -7.13 6.52 6.61
C ALA A 138 -6.12 7.19 7.57
N ALA A 139 -5.14 6.44 8.09
CA ALA A 139 -4.06 7.00 8.90
C ALA A 139 -3.16 7.94 8.09
N GLU A 140 -2.83 7.59 6.84
CA GLU A 140 -2.07 8.44 5.93
C GLU A 140 -2.81 9.76 5.63
N VAL A 141 -4.12 9.73 5.36
CA VAL A 141 -4.92 10.95 5.15
C VAL A 141 -5.00 11.80 6.43
N ARG A 142 -5.07 11.18 7.62
CA ARG A 142 -4.99 11.92 8.90
C ARG A 142 -3.65 12.61 9.05
N ALA A 143 -2.54 11.93 8.70
CA ALA A 143 -1.20 12.51 8.75
C ALA A 143 -1.05 13.74 7.84
N VAL A 144 -1.73 13.79 6.68
CA VAL A 144 -1.80 15.01 5.84
C VAL A 144 -2.43 16.17 6.62
N HIS A 145 -3.52 15.93 7.35
CA HIS A 145 -4.17 17.00 8.14
C HIS A 145 -3.29 17.45 9.32
N GLU A 146 -2.56 16.54 9.96
CA GLU A 146 -1.58 16.87 11.00
C GLU A 146 -0.44 17.73 10.44
N GLN A 147 0.08 17.38 9.25
CA GLN A 147 1.08 18.21 8.57
C GLN A 147 0.54 19.61 8.24
N TRP A 148 -0.68 19.73 7.77
CA TRP A 148 -1.30 21.05 7.53
C TRP A 148 -1.42 21.88 8.81
N SER A 149 -1.68 21.24 9.97
CA SER A 149 -1.65 21.92 11.27
C SER A 149 -0.26 22.51 11.54
N ASP A 150 0.79 21.72 11.42
CA ASP A 150 2.18 22.14 11.65
C ASP A 150 2.62 23.21 10.65
N ARG A 151 2.29 23.04 9.36
CA ARG A 151 2.62 24.02 8.31
C ARG A 151 1.89 25.36 8.49
N THR A 152 0.63 25.31 8.94
CA THR A 152 -0.13 26.53 9.28
C THR A 152 0.50 27.28 10.45
N ALA A 153 0.87 26.57 11.51
CA ALA A 153 1.54 27.15 12.67
C ALA A 153 2.90 27.77 12.32
N ALA A 154 3.63 27.14 11.40
CA ALA A 154 4.92 27.64 10.86
C ALA A 154 4.75 28.73 9.79
N LYS A 155 3.55 28.99 9.30
CA LYS A 155 3.24 29.83 8.12
C LYS A 155 4.00 29.39 6.86
N ASP A 156 4.20 28.08 6.72
CA ASP A 156 4.90 27.45 5.60
C ASP A 156 3.93 27.23 4.43
N LEU A 157 3.82 28.23 3.56
CA LEU A 157 2.92 28.19 2.41
C LEU A 157 3.28 27.07 1.42
N ASP A 158 4.57 26.81 1.19
CA ASP A 158 5.01 25.78 0.26
C ASP A 158 4.68 24.38 0.81
N GLY A 159 4.93 24.15 2.08
CA GLY A 159 4.55 22.91 2.76
C GLY A 159 3.05 22.66 2.78
N LEU A 160 2.21 23.70 2.85
CA LEU A 160 0.75 23.55 2.74
C LEU A 160 0.33 23.02 1.37
N MET A 161 1.09 23.29 0.31
CA MET A 161 0.75 22.87 -1.06
C MET A 161 1.20 21.44 -1.38
N GLU A 162 2.03 20.79 -0.57
CA GLU A 162 2.60 19.46 -0.87
C GLU A 162 1.54 18.39 -1.16
N HIS A 163 0.37 18.48 -0.52
CA HIS A 163 -0.74 17.53 -0.67
C HIS A 163 -1.96 18.12 -1.39
N ILE A 164 -1.76 19.17 -2.18
CA ILE A 164 -2.81 19.79 -3.00
C ILE A 164 -2.60 19.36 -4.46
N ALA A 165 -3.64 18.83 -5.09
CA ALA A 165 -3.58 18.44 -6.49
C ALA A 165 -3.46 19.68 -7.40
N PRO A 166 -2.70 19.60 -8.51
CA PRO A 166 -2.58 20.72 -9.46
C PRO A 166 -3.92 21.20 -10.03
N ASP A 167 -4.90 20.29 -10.14
CA ASP A 167 -6.22 20.49 -10.70
C ASP A 167 -7.33 20.60 -9.64
N ILE A 168 -7.00 20.91 -8.39
CA ILE A 168 -7.96 21.05 -7.29
C ILE A 168 -9.12 21.99 -7.63
N VAL A 169 -10.30 21.64 -7.15
CA VAL A 169 -11.44 22.58 -7.10
C VAL A 169 -11.80 22.83 -5.64
N SER A 170 -11.74 24.11 -5.22
CA SER A 170 -12.03 24.50 -3.86
C SER A 170 -13.22 25.46 -3.79
N TYR A 171 -14.16 25.18 -2.88
CA TYR A 171 -15.24 26.08 -2.46
C TYR A 171 -14.88 26.61 -1.08
N GLU A 172 -14.62 27.88 -0.99
CA GLU A 172 -14.24 28.54 0.25
C GLU A 172 -15.44 29.21 0.92
N GLU A 173 -15.29 29.53 2.19
CA GLU A 173 -16.36 30.18 3.00
C GLU A 173 -16.60 31.65 2.63
N ALA A 174 -15.70 32.25 1.88
CA ALA A 174 -15.81 33.64 1.40
C ALA A 174 -14.98 33.85 0.12
N GLY A 175 -15.28 34.88 -0.61
CA GLY A 175 -14.56 35.26 -1.84
C GLY A 175 -15.28 34.81 -3.10
N GLU A 176 -14.57 34.18 -4.00
CA GLU A 176 -15.11 33.71 -5.28
C GLU A 176 -16.01 32.48 -5.10
N LEU A 177 -16.87 32.23 -6.09
CA LEU A 177 -17.76 31.08 -6.09
C LEU A 177 -16.98 29.75 -6.04
N GLN A 178 -15.83 29.71 -6.69
CA GLN A 178 -14.90 28.58 -6.69
C GLN A 178 -13.48 29.05 -7.04
N TYR A 179 -12.51 28.25 -6.58
CA TYR A 179 -11.10 28.39 -6.96
C TYR A 179 -10.67 27.12 -7.69
N ILE A 180 -9.98 27.26 -8.83
CA ILE A 180 -9.61 26.13 -9.70
C ILE A 180 -8.10 26.12 -9.90
N GLY A 181 -7.48 25.02 -9.49
CA GLY A 181 -6.05 24.80 -9.59
C GLY A 181 -5.29 25.25 -8.35
N ILE A 182 -4.09 24.70 -8.21
CA ILE A 182 -3.24 24.89 -7.02
C ILE A 182 -2.83 26.35 -6.80
N GLU A 183 -2.66 27.14 -7.87
CA GLU A 183 -2.22 28.52 -7.75
C GLU A 183 -3.31 29.42 -7.14
N ASP A 184 -4.56 29.20 -7.50
CA ASP A 184 -5.69 29.90 -6.89
C ASP A 184 -5.81 29.58 -5.40
N VAL A 185 -5.69 28.29 -5.03
CA VAL A 185 -5.71 27.84 -3.63
C VAL A 185 -4.50 28.37 -2.86
N ARG A 186 -3.32 28.38 -3.47
CA ARG A 186 -2.11 28.99 -2.88
C ARG A 186 -2.34 30.45 -2.52
N GLU A 187 -2.98 31.20 -3.42
CA GLU A 187 -3.29 32.62 -3.18
C GLU A 187 -4.29 32.82 -2.03
N VAL A 188 -5.28 31.93 -1.91
CA VAL A 188 -6.21 31.92 -0.75
C VAL A 188 -5.46 31.68 0.55
N CYS A 189 -4.60 30.64 0.60
CA CYS A 189 -3.79 30.33 1.78
C CYS A 189 -2.83 31.47 2.13
N ARG A 190 -2.13 32.05 1.13
CA ARG A 190 -1.22 33.18 1.33
C ARG A 190 -1.93 34.34 2.01
N ARG A 191 -3.10 34.75 1.48
CA ARG A 191 -3.89 35.84 2.06
C ARG A 191 -4.31 35.54 3.50
N GLY A 192 -4.73 34.31 3.78
CA GLY A 192 -5.10 33.87 5.13
C GLY A 192 -3.93 33.98 6.12
N LEU A 193 -2.74 33.49 5.73
CA LEU A 193 -1.54 33.54 6.56
C LEU A 193 -1.03 34.97 6.80
N GLU A 194 -1.09 35.84 5.77
CA GLU A 194 -0.63 37.22 5.86
C GLU A 194 -1.60 38.11 6.66
N SER A 195 -2.91 37.89 6.53
CA SER A 195 -3.92 38.67 7.25
C SER A 195 -4.00 38.39 8.76
N THR A 196 -3.34 37.32 9.20
CA THR A 196 -3.37 36.88 10.62
C THR A 196 -1.98 37.11 11.23
N PRO A 197 -1.79 38.19 12.02
CA PRO A 197 -0.56 38.40 12.78
C PRO A 197 -0.36 37.27 13.82
N GLY A 198 0.89 36.99 14.17
CA GLY A 198 1.18 36.02 15.22
C GLY A 198 1.02 34.57 14.81
N ARG A 199 0.87 33.70 15.80
CA ARG A 199 0.72 32.25 15.62
C ARG A 199 -0.71 31.90 15.21
N ILE A 200 -0.85 30.94 14.32
CA ILE A 200 -2.13 30.36 13.91
C ILE A 200 -2.08 28.88 14.30
N ASP A 201 -3.00 28.45 15.15
CA ASP A 201 -3.19 27.02 15.42
C ASP A 201 -4.41 26.54 14.64
N PHE A 202 -4.24 25.49 13.85
CA PHE A 202 -5.27 24.85 13.05
C PHE A 202 -5.36 23.38 13.42
N ASP A 203 -6.57 22.87 13.68
CA ASP A 203 -6.85 21.45 13.85
C ASP A 203 -8.29 21.09 13.47
N ILE A 204 -8.57 19.78 13.45
CA ILE A 204 -9.90 19.20 13.19
C ILE A 204 -10.18 18.13 14.24
N PRO A 205 -10.65 18.48 15.45
CA PRO A 205 -10.75 17.53 16.56
C PRO A 205 -11.68 16.35 16.31
N ASP A 206 -12.66 16.50 15.42
CA ASP A 206 -13.68 15.51 15.07
C ASP A 206 -13.48 14.93 13.66
N LEU A 207 -12.25 14.93 13.14
CA LEU A 207 -11.94 14.47 11.79
C LEU A 207 -12.39 13.03 11.56
N THR A 208 -13.31 12.84 10.63
CA THR A 208 -13.73 11.55 10.12
C THR A 208 -13.13 11.33 8.73
N VAL A 209 -12.56 10.15 8.50
CA VAL A 209 -11.95 9.76 7.23
C VAL A 209 -12.51 8.41 6.77
N HIS A 210 -13.01 8.36 5.54
CA HIS A 210 -13.40 7.13 4.86
C HIS A 210 -12.55 6.93 3.62
N VAL A 211 -12.10 5.69 3.40
CA VAL A 211 -11.22 5.33 2.28
C VAL A 211 -11.76 4.12 1.53
N SER A 212 -11.67 4.16 0.21
CA SER A 212 -11.94 3.02 -0.68
C SER A 212 -10.95 3.05 -1.84
N GLY A 213 -9.98 2.12 -1.85
CA GLY A 213 -8.89 2.10 -2.82
C GLY A 213 -8.07 3.39 -2.80
N ASP A 214 -7.97 4.04 -3.95
CA ASP A 214 -7.21 5.29 -4.14
C ASP A 214 -8.06 6.56 -3.95
N LEU A 215 -9.27 6.44 -3.41
CA LEU A 215 -10.15 7.54 -3.10
C LEU A 215 -10.41 7.64 -1.60
N ALA A 216 -10.32 8.86 -1.05
CA ALA A 216 -10.69 9.13 0.33
C ALA A 216 -11.59 10.37 0.43
N VAL A 217 -12.49 10.37 1.40
CA VAL A 217 -13.26 11.54 1.80
C VAL A 217 -13.06 11.79 3.30
N ALA A 218 -12.80 13.03 3.65
CA ALA A 218 -12.62 13.47 5.01
C ALA A 218 -13.54 14.65 5.32
N TRP A 219 -14.10 14.69 6.53
CA TRP A 219 -14.91 15.83 6.97
C TRP A 219 -14.79 16.06 8.47
N GLY A 220 -15.05 17.28 8.88
CA GLY A 220 -15.03 17.69 10.27
C GLY A 220 -15.23 19.20 10.42
N LEU A 221 -15.08 19.66 11.64
CA LEU A 221 -15.14 21.08 11.98
C LEU A 221 -13.71 21.62 12.10
N ASP A 222 -13.28 22.34 11.06
CA ASP A 222 -12.03 23.10 11.11
C ASP A 222 -12.08 24.07 12.29
N ARG A 223 -11.04 24.04 13.12
CA ARG A 223 -10.85 24.99 14.22
C ARG A 223 -9.57 25.77 13.97
N ILE A 224 -9.70 27.10 13.93
CA ILE A 224 -8.57 28.02 13.83
C ILE A 224 -8.55 28.87 15.09
N VAL A 225 -7.39 28.92 15.74
CA VAL A 225 -7.14 29.81 16.88
C VAL A 225 -6.03 30.78 16.53
N ALA A 226 -6.32 32.09 16.58
CA ALA A 226 -5.37 33.14 16.29
C ALA A 226 -5.62 34.36 17.20
N ASP A 227 -4.57 34.89 17.82
CA ASP A 227 -4.65 36.06 18.72
C ASP A 227 -5.71 35.92 19.83
N GLY A 228 -5.93 34.69 20.33
CA GLY A 228 -6.92 34.40 21.37
C GLY A 228 -8.37 34.29 20.87
N ALA A 229 -8.64 34.55 19.60
CA ALA A 229 -9.93 34.33 18.97
C ALA A 229 -10.00 32.93 18.34
N GLN A 230 -11.16 32.30 18.42
CA GLN A 230 -11.41 30.99 17.79
C GLN A 230 -12.51 31.15 16.73
N SER A 231 -12.23 30.60 15.54
CA SER A 231 -13.23 30.40 14.48
C SER A 231 -13.43 28.93 14.19
N ARG A 232 -14.58 28.57 13.61
CA ARG A 232 -14.91 27.21 13.16
C ARG A 232 -15.62 27.25 11.82
N SER A 233 -15.28 26.33 10.96
CA SER A 233 -15.99 26.10 9.70
C SER A 233 -16.24 24.61 9.47
N ARG A 234 -17.28 24.28 8.73
CA ARG A 234 -17.53 22.94 8.24
C ARG A 234 -16.65 22.71 7.04
N ALA A 235 -15.97 21.57 6.98
CA ALA A 235 -15.14 21.22 5.85
C ALA A 235 -15.43 19.78 5.39
N THR A 236 -15.45 19.60 4.06
CA THR A 236 -15.40 18.31 3.40
C THR A 236 -14.25 18.34 2.41
N ARG A 237 -13.41 17.29 2.41
CA ARG A 237 -12.25 17.18 1.55
C ARG A 237 -12.23 15.82 0.87
N VAL A 238 -11.91 15.82 -0.42
CA VAL A 238 -11.76 14.60 -1.22
C VAL A 238 -10.29 14.48 -1.63
N PHE A 239 -9.76 13.28 -1.47
CA PHE A 239 -8.39 12.94 -1.80
C PHE A 239 -8.33 11.82 -2.83
N GLU A 240 -7.41 11.89 -3.75
CA GLU A 240 -7.00 10.81 -4.63
C GLU A 240 -5.54 10.44 -4.33
N ARG A 241 -5.24 9.15 -4.42
CA ARG A 241 -3.85 8.68 -4.37
C ARG A 241 -3.27 8.76 -5.79
N ARG A 242 -2.35 9.68 -6.01
CA ARG A 242 -1.64 9.89 -7.27
C ARG A 242 -0.16 9.63 -7.05
N ASP A 243 0.45 8.76 -7.85
CA ASP A 243 1.88 8.39 -7.72
C ASP A 243 2.26 7.94 -6.28
N GLY A 244 1.35 7.20 -5.63
CA GLY A 244 1.54 6.68 -4.27
C GLY A 244 1.34 7.71 -3.14
N GLN A 245 0.98 8.95 -3.44
CA GLN A 245 0.75 10.01 -2.45
C GLN A 245 -0.70 10.49 -2.45
N TRP A 246 -1.25 10.75 -1.27
CA TRP A 246 -2.57 11.36 -1.16
C TRP A 246 -2.51 12.85 -1.51
N GLN A 247 -3.34 13.26 -2.48
CA GLN A 247 -3.50 14.64 -2.91
C GLN A 247 -4.98 15.06 -2.80
N MET A 248 -5.22 16.20 -2.20
CA MET A 248 -6.57 16.79 -2.12
C MET A 248 -6.98 17.32 -3.48
N VAL A 249 -8.03 16.75 -4.05
CA VAL A 249 -8.59 17.12 -5.36
C VAL A 249 -9.82 18.01 -5.25
N HIS A 250 -10.48 18.02 -4.09
CA HIS A 250 -11.62 18.88 -3.83
C HIS A 250 -11.69 19.27 -2.35
N GLN A 251 -12.10 20.51 -2.11
CA GLN A 251 -12.46 21.00 -0.79
C GLN A 251 -13.76 21.83 -0.85
N HIS A 252 -14.60 21.67 0.18
CA HIS A 252 -15.72 22.56 0.43
C HIS A 252 -15.68 23.01 1.90
N ARG A 253 -15.56 24.30 2.12
CA ARG A 253 -15.62 24.94 3.43
C ARG A 253 -16.86 25.84 3.52
N SER A 254 -17.49 25.90 4.69
CA SER A 254 -18.64 26.76 4.91
C SER A 254 -18.79 27.17 6.38
N ILE A 255 -19.32 28.35 6.60
CA ILE A 255 -19.72 28.86 7.91
C ILE A 255 -21.26 28.80 7.99
N PRO A 256 -21.86 28.40 9.14
CA PRO A 256 -23.31 28.54 9.32
C PRO A 256 -23.72 30.01 9.19
N VAL A 257 -24.68 30.29 8.32
CA VAL A 257 -25.31 31.61 8.31
C VAL A 257 -26.22 31.64 9.55
N THR A 258 -25.83 32.46 10.54
CA THR A 258 -26.75 32.79 11.65
C THR A 258 -27.77 33.78 11.05
N GLY A 259 -28.98 33.30 10.81
CA GLY A 259 -30.07 34.18 10.40
C GLY A 259 -30.33 35.21 11.50
N ASP A 260 -30.43 36.46 11.10
CA ASP A 260 -30.98 37.54 11.91
C ASP A 260 -32.44 37.23 12.26
#